data_765a9a73b553481a65e9b9109b61f16e
#
_entry.id   765a9a73b553481a65e9b9109b61f16e
#
_cell.length_a   1.000
_cell.length_b   1.000
_cell.length_c   1.000
_cell.angle_alpha   90.00
_cell.angle_beta   90.00
_cell.angle_gamma   90.00
#
_symmetry.space_group_name_H-M   'P 1'
#
loop_
_entity.id
_entity.type
_entity.pdbx_description
1 polymer ?
#
loop_
_entity_poly.entity_id
_entity_poly.type
_entity_poly.pdbx_seq_one_letter_code
_entity_poly.pdbx_strand_id
1 'polypeptide(L)'
;MRYCLQCGCEAERKIPATDNIPRLVCPNCHYIHYENPKIICGALVVHKHRVLLCRRAIEPQYGLWTLPAGFMENGETMAEGAARESFEEADAVVINPHLYCLYDIPDIGQIYSIYITELKDGAYGIGSESLDCALFTEEDIPWDKLAFEAVRRTLKSYFADRQHYDSYDQFPIHQEIIGKDQAIKRY
;
A
#
# COMPACT_ATOMS: atom_id res chain seq x y z
N MET A 1 -8.82 -18.75 8.77
CA MET A 1 -8.22 -19.47 9.92
C MET A 1 -9.25 -20.42 10.49
N ARG A 2 -8.87 -21.65 10.88
CA ARG A 2 -9.80 -22.66 11.42
C ARG A 2 -9.41 -23.09 12.85
N TYR A 3 -8.15 -22.95 13.21
CA TYR A 3 -7.61 -23.43 14.49
C TYR A 3 -7.11 -22.28 15.35
N CYS A 4 -7.22 -22.45 16.66
CA CYS A 4 -6.75 -21.51 17.65
C CYS A 4 -5.22 -21.37 17.60
N LEU A 5 -4.70 -20.15 17.53
CA LEU A 5 -3.27 -19.89 17.53
C LEU A 5 -2.57 -20.25 18.84
N GLN A 6 -3.32 -20.33 19.96
CA GLN A 6 -2.75 -20.54 21.28
C GLN A 6 -2.71 -22.00 21.71
N CYS A 7 -3.73 -22.81 21.34
CA CYS A 7 -3.81 -24.21 21.80
C CYS A 7 -4.07 -25.23 20.68
N GLY A 8 -4.18 -24.80 19.43
CA GLY A 8 -4.40 -25.67 18.28
C GLY A 8 -5.79 -26.30 18.15
N CYS A 9 -6.72 -26.08 19.09
CA CYS A 9 -8.10 -26.56 18.97
C CYS A 9 -8.86 -25.83 17.86
N GLU A 10 -9.87 -26.48 17.28
CA GLU A 10 -10.76 -25.84 16.31
C GLU A 10 -11.48 -24.64 16.95
N ALA A 11 -11.41 -23.47 16.28
CA ALA A 11 -12.05 -22.24 16.72
C ALA A 11 -13.39 -22.03 16.00
N GLU A 12 -14.35 -21.45 16.69
CA GLU A 12 -15.68 -21.15 16.17
C GLU A 12 -15.92 -19.65 16.03
N ARG A 13 -16.72 -19.25 15.04
CA ARG A 13 -17.07 -17.85 14.81
C ARG A 13 -18.31 -17.50 15.63
N LYS A 14 -18.15 -16.67 16.66
CA LYS A 14 -19.24 -16.19 17.52
C LYS A 14 -18.96 -14.78 18.04
N ILE A 15 -19.98 -14.09 18.50
CA ILE A 15 -19.86 -12.79 19.16
C ILE A 15 -19.42 -13.06 20.62
N PRO A 16 -18.22 -12.58 21.03
CA PRO A 16 -17.80 -12.65 22.43
C PRO A 16 -18.74 -11.84 23.35
N ALA A 17 -18.81 -12.19 24.63
CA ALA A 17 -19.72 -11.53 25.57
C ALA A 17 -19.53 -10.02 25.74
N THR A 18 -18.32 -9.51 25.42
CA THR A 18 -17.94 -8.09 25.54
C THR A 18 -17.72 -7.41 24.18
N ASP A 19 -18.16 -8.04 23.08
CA ASP A 19 -17.99 -7.54 21.71
C ASP A 19 -19.35 -7.45 21.00
N ASN A 20 -19.42 -6.75 19.89
CA ASN A 20 -20.59 -6.63 19.02
C ASN A 20 -20.36 -7.20 17.62
N ILE A 21 -19.17 -7.74 17.36
CA ILE A 21 -18.75 -8.28 16.06
C ILE A 21 -18.36 -9.75 16.21
N PRO A 22 -18.74 -10.63 15.26
CA PRO A 22 -18.29 -12.03 15.27
C PRO A 22 -16.76 -12.14 15.16
N ARG A 23 -16.15 -12.87 16.12
CA ARG A 23 -14.72 -13.18 16.16
C ARG A 23 -14.50 -14.69 16.12
N LEU A 24 -13.28 -15.13 15.82
CA LEU A 24 -12.89 -16.50 16.04
C LEU A 24 -12.55 -16.70 17.53
N VAL A 25 -13.31 -17.55 18.19
CA VAL A 25 -13.19 -17.83 19.64
C VAL A 25 -12.87 -19.31 19.83
N CYS A 26 -11.87 -19.61 20.63
CA CYS A 26 -11.54 -20.97 20.99
C CYS A 26 -12.48 -21.49 22.10
N PRO A 27 -13.20 -22.60 21.89
CA PRO A 27 -14.07 -23.16 22.94
C PRO A 27 -13.27 -23.79 24.08
N ASN A 28 -12.01 -24.16 23.87
CA ASN A 28 -11.15 -24.80 24.85
C ASN A 28 -10.41 -23.81 25.77
N CYS A 29 -9.66 -22.85 25.19
CA CYS A 29 -8.85 -21.91 25.97
C CYS A 29 -9.43 -20.49 26.03
N HIS A 30 -10.60 -20.26 25.41
CA HIS A 30 -11.32 -18.98 25.36
C HIS A 30 -10.54 -17.84 24.68
N TYR A 31 -9.44 -18.14 23.98
CA TYR A 31 -8.71 -17.15 23.20
C TYR A 31 -9.60 -16.56 22.10
N ILE A 32 -9.62 -15.24 22.02
CA ILE A 32 -10.35 -14.48 20.99
C ILE A 32 -9.32 -13.96 19.99
N HIS A 33 -9.47 -14.34 18.73
CA HIS A 33 -8.62 -13.81 17.65
C HIS A 33 -9.19 -12.50 17.13
N TYR A 34 -8.44 -11.42 17.34
CA TYR A 34 -8.71 -10.12 16.75
C TYR A 34 -7.94 -9.98 15.44
N GLU A 35 -8.64 -9.59 14.41
CA GLU A 35 -8.05 -9.35 13.09
C GLU A 35 -8.24 -7.87 12.72
N ASN A 36 -7.14 -7.20 12.41
CA ASN A 36 -7.11 -5.80 11.99
C ASN A 36 -6.84 -5.69 10.49
N PRO A 37 -7.21 -4.57 9.85
CA PRO A 37 -6.78 -4.28 8.48
C PRO A 37 -5.26 -4.35 8.36
N LYS A 38 -4.79 -4.87 7.22
CA LYS A 38 -3.36 -4.90 6.90
C LYS A 38 -2.94 -3.55 6.31
N ILE A 39 -1.77 -3.07 6.73
CA ILE A 39 -1.19 -1.84 6.19
C ILE A 39 -0.27 -2.21 5.03
N ILE A 40 -0.43 -1.52 3.91
CA ILE A 40 0.45 -1.55 2.74
C ILE A 40 1.24 -0.24 2.75
N CYS A 41 2.56 -0.35 2.71
CA CYS A 41 3.47 0.79 2.61
C CYS A 41 3.99 0.89 1.19
N GLY A 42 3.76 2.02 0.53
CA GLY A 42 4.20 2.24 -0.84
C GLY A 42 4.88 3.58 -1.03
N ALA A 43 5.64 3.68 -2.10
CA ALA A 43 6.37 4.89 -2.45
C ALA A 43 6.04 5.38 -3.87
N LEU A 44 5.64 6.63 -3.98
CA LEU A 44 5.69 7.40 -5.22
C LEU A 44 7.11 7.97 -5.35
N VAL A 45 7.98 7.20 -5.99
CA VAL A 45 9.39 7.56 -6.16
C VAL A 45 9.55 8.49 -7.36
N VAL A 46 10.04 9.70 -7.12
CA VAL A 46 10.18 10.73 -8.15
C VAL A 46 11.66 11.01 -8.45
N HIS A 47 11.98 11.17 -9.73
CA HIS A 47 13.27 11.66 -10.20
C HIS A 47 13.11 12.56 -11.44
N LYS A 48 13.51 13.83 -11.34
CA LYS A 48 13.43 14.81 -12.44
C LYS A 48 12.05 14.83 -13.12
N HIS A 49 10.98 14.95 -12.32
CA HIS A 49 9.58 14.97 -12.76
C HIS A 49 9.06 13.67 -13.38
N ARG A 50 9.81 12.57 -13.35
CA ARG A 50 9.38 11.23 -13.73
C ARG A 50 9.12 10.40 -12.51
N VAL A 51 8.19 9.44 -12.61
CA VAL A 51 7.80 8.52 -11.55
C VAL A 51 8.31 7.12 -11.86
N LEU A 52 8.85 6.43 -10.84
CA LEU A 52 9.27 5.05 -10.95
C LEU A 52 8.07 4.13 -10.80
N LEU A 53 7.89 3.24 -11.78
CA LEU A 53 6.93 2.13 -11.69
C LEU A 53 7.68 0.81 -11.85
N CYS A 54 7.16 -0.22 -11.17
CA CYS A 54 7.61 -1.60 -11.23
C CYS A 54 6.56 -2.44 -11.94
N ARG A 55 6.99 -3.34 -12.84
CA ARG A 55 6.11 -4.27 -13.52
C ARG A 55 6.11 -5.58 -12.76
N ARG A 56 4.97 -5.94 -12.19
CA ARG A 56 4.81 -7.06 -11.25
C ARG A 56 5.23 -8.41 -11.83
N ALA A 57 6.06 -9.15 -11.10
CA ALA A 57 6.41 -10.56 -11.37
C ALA A 57 5.56 -11.54 -10.56
N ILE A 58 4.62 -11.05 -9.73
CA ILE A 58 3.81 -11.87 -8.81
C ILE A 58 2.31 -11.59 -8.97
N GLU A 59 1.48 -12.56 -8.54
CA GLU A 59 0.03 -12.39 -8.42
C GLU A 59 -0.32 -11.62 -7.12
N PRO A 60 -1.45 -10.91 -7.06
CA PRO A 60 -2.38 -10.65 -8.16
C PRO A 60 -1.83 -9.62 -9.15
N GLN A 61 -2.43 -9.54 -10.35
CA GLN A 61 -2.09 -8.54 -11.36
C GLN A 61 -0.68 -8.71 -11.96
N TYR A 62 -0.24 -9.94 -12.18
CA TYR A 62 1.01 -10.26 -12.87
C TYR A 62 1.16 -9.49 -14.19
N GLY A 63 2.32 -8.92 -14.43
CA GLY A 63 2.66 -8.19 -15.65
C GLY A 63 2.11 -6.76 -15.76
N LEU A 64 1.31 -6.31 -14.79
CA LEU A 64 0.83 -4.91 -14.73
C LEU A 64 1.80 -4.02 -13.93
N TRP A 65 1.69 -2.70 -14.15
CA TRP A 65 2.55 -1.70 -13.53
C TRP A 65 1.97 -1.18 -12.21
N THR A 66 2.85 -0.97 -11.24
CA THR A 66 2.50 -0.46 -9.91
C THR A 66 3.58 0.47 -9.37
N LEU A 67 3.26 1.20 -8.33
CA LEU A 67 4.27 1.80 -7.44
C LEU A 67 4.89 0.67 -6.60
N PRO A 68 6.19 0.75 -6.22
CA PRO A 68 6.77 -0.18 -5.26
C PRO A 68 5.99 -0.10 -3.94
N ALA A 69 5.47 -1.25 -3.48
CA ALA A 69 4.61 -1.30 -2.30
C ALA A 69 4.35 -2.73 -1.83
N GLY A 70 4.42 -2.96 -0.52
CA GLY A 70 4.09 -4.22 0.11
C GLY A 70 3.61 -4.10 1.55
N PHE A 71 3.45 -5.21 2.23
CA PHE A 71 2.97 -5.23 3.60
C PHE A 71 3.98 -4.62 4.57
N MET A 72 3.46 -3.76 5.46
CA MET A 72 4.24 -3.25 6.59
C MET A 72 4.70 -4.40 7.49
N GLU A 73 5.97 -4.41 7.85
CA GLU A 73 6.54 -5.38 8.79
C GLU A 73 6.51 -4.90 10.24
N ASN A 74 6.58 -5.85 11.19
CA ASN A 74 6.64 -5.50 12.59
C ASN A 74 8.00 -4.87 12.94
N GLY A 75 7.97 -3.70 13.59
CA GLY A 75 9.16 -3.00 14.04
C GLY A 75 9.64 -1.90 13.09
N GLU A 76 8.99 -1.70 11.96
CA GLU A 76 9.26 -0.57 11.06
C GLU A 76 8.15 0.48 11.12
N THR A 77 8.45 1.70 10.75
CA THR A 77 7.47 2.75 10.44
C THR A 77 6.95 2.59 9.01
N MET A 78 5.80 3.19 8.69
CA MET A 78 5.25 3.18 7.32
C MET A 78 6.23 3.77 6.29
N ALA A 79 6.99 4.81 6.68
CA ALA A 79 8.01 5.42 5.81
C ALA A 79 9.20 4.47 5.57
N GLU A 80 9.65 3.75 6.61
CA GLU A 80 10.70 2.72 6.47
C GLU A 80 10.22 1.57 5.61
N GLY A 81 8.96 1.11 5.78
CA GLY A 81 8.37 0.09 4.92
C GLY A 81 8.32 0.52 3.45
N ALA A 82 7.90 1.76 3.16
CA ALA A 82 7.90 2.29 1.79
C ALA A 82 9.32 2.37 1.18
N ALA A 83 10.33 2.71 1.99
CA ALA A 83 11.72 2.72 1.53
C ALA A 83 12.27 1.31 1.30
N ARG A 84 11.96 0.35 2.18
CA ARG A 84 12.33 -1.07 2.04
C ARG A 84 11.72 -1.66 0.76
N GLU A 85 10.43 -1.48 0.53
CA GLU A 85 9.74 -1.97 -0.68
C GLU A 85 10.33 -1.35 -1.96
N SER A 86 10.69 -0.05 -1.93
CA SER A 86 11.37 0.60 -3.07
C SER A 86 12.70 -0.05 -3.38
N PHE A 87 13.45 -0.45 -2.35
CA PHE A 87 14.72 -1.16 -2.53
C PHE A 87 14.51 -2.61 -3.00
N GLU A 88 13.58 -3.36 -2.40
CA GLU A 88 13.33 -4.77 -2.72
C GLU A 88 12.76 -4.97 -4.12
N GLU A 89 11.83 -4.09 -4.57
CA GLU A 89 11.19 -4.22 -5.88
C GLU A 89 11.96 -3.53 -7.02
N ALA A 90 12.79 -2.51 -6.72
CA ALA A 90 13.43 -1.69 -7.76
C ALA A 90 14.90 -1.35 -7.49
N ASP A 91 15.58 -1.93 -6.50
CA ASP A 91 16.93 -1.51 -6.06
C ASP A 91 17.06 0.01 -5.86
N ALA A 92 15.93 0.68 -5.57
CA ALA A 92 15.83 2.12 -5.49
C ALA A 92 16.07 2.61 -4.07
N VAL A 93 17.15 3.35 -3.85
CA VAL A 93 17.38 4.06 -2.59
C VAL A 93 16.61 5.38 -2.62
N VAL A 94 15.68 5.56 -1.68
CA VAL A 94 14.83 6.75 -1.60
C VAL A 94 15.19 7.62 -0.40
N ILE A 95 14.91 8.93 -0.53
CA ILE A 95 15.16 9.95 0.49
C ILE A 95 13.95 10.88 0.62
N ASN A 96 13.91 11.65 1.71
CA ASN A 96 12.88 12.67 1.97
C ASN A 96 11.44 12.14 1.85
N PRO A 97 11.04 11.11 2.61
CA PRO A 97 9.69 10.57 2.54
C PRO A 97 8.69 11.52 3.20
N HIS A 98 7.63 11.91 2.46
CA HIS A 98 6.47 12.65 2.96
C HIS A 98 5.21 11.83 2.73
N LEU A 99 4.35 11.67 3.75
CA LEU A 99 3.06 11.00 3.57
C LEU A 99 2.23 11.79 2.55
N TYR A 100 1.77 11.10 1.52
CA TYR A 100 1.10 11.74 0.41
C TYR A 100 -0.34 11.25 0.21
N CYS A 101 -0.53 9.93 0.17
CA CYS A 101 -1.87 9.38 0.04
C CYS A 101 -2.17 8.34 1.13
N LEU A 102 -3.41 8.32 1.60
CA LEU A 102 -3.94 7.31 2.49
C LEU A 102 -5.26 6.78 1.89
N TYR A 103 -5.30 5.50 1.56
CA TYR A 103 -6.48 4.86 0.99
C TYR A 103 -7.02 3.79 1.93
N ASP A 104 -8.28 3.97 2.36
CA ASP A 104 -9.02 2.93 3.05
C ASP A 104 -9.66 2.00 2.02
N ILE A 105 -9.39 0.68 2.11
CA ILE A 105 -9.96 -0.34 1.22
C ILE A 105 -10.71 -1.40 2.06
N PRO A 106 -11.91 -1.07 2.58
CA PRO A 106 -12.64 -1.92 3.53
C PRO A 106 -12.99 -3.30 2.97
N ASP A 107 -13.28 -3.39 1.66
CA ASP A 107 -13.71 -4.63 1.00
C ASP A 107 -12.68 -5.77 1.13
N ILE A 108 -11.40 -5.42 1.25
CA ILE A 108 -10.29 -6.38 1.38
C ILE A 108 -9.55 -6.24 2.72
N GLY A 109 -10.02 -5.37 3.61
CA GLY A 109 -9.40 -5.14 4.91
C GLY A 109 -7.96 -4.64 4.79
N GLN A 110 -7.72 -3.62 3.96
CA GLN A 110 -6.40 -3.03 3.76
C GLN A 110 -6.44 -1.50 3.86
N ILE A 111 -5.31 -0.92 4.29
CA ILE A 111 -5.03 0.51 4.28
C ILE A 111 -3.74 0.70 3.49
N TYR A 112 -3.77 1.53 2.45
CA TYR A 112 -2.57 1.91 1.70
C TYR A 112 -2.07 3.25 2.19
N SER A 113 -0.81 3.30 2.62
CA SER A 113 -0.08 4.52 2.92
C SER A 113 0.99 4.73 1.86
N ILE A 114 0.83 5.78 1.04
CA ILE A 114 1.77 6.10 -0.03
C ILE A 114 2.58 7.33 0.36
N TYR A 115 3.89 7.18 0.36
CA TYR A 115 4.84 8.26 0.59
C TYR A 115 5.37 8.78 -0.74
N ILE A 116 5.35 10.10 -0.95
CA ILE A 116 6.14 10.71 -2.02
C ILE A 116 7.59 10.79 -1.56
N THR A 117 8.51 10.37 -2.42
CA THR A 117 9.94 10.26 -2.11
C THR A 117 10.78 10.67 -3.31
N GLU A 118 12.02 11.03 -3.07
CA GLU A 118 12.99 11.29 -4.11
C GLU A 118 13.91 10.07 -4.31
N LEU A 119 14.19 9.74 -5.56
CA LEU A 119 15.18 8.71 -5.89
C LEU A 119 16.59 9.28 -5.69
N LYS A 120 17.33 8.70 -4.75
CA LYS A 120 18.72 9.09 -4.50
C LYS A 120 19.59 8.78 -5.73
N ASP A 121 20.37 9.76 -6.16
CA ASP A 121 21.34 9.64 -7.26
C ASP A 121 20.74 9.18 -8.61
N GLY A 122 19.44 9.01 -8.72
CA GLY A 122 18.74 8.58 -9.93
C GLY A 122 18.97 7.11 -10.31
N ALA A 123 19.60 6.31 -9.43
CA ALA A 123 19.88 4.90 -9.68
C ALA A 123 18.72 4.01 -9.23
N TYR A 124 18.35 3.05 -10.06
CA TYR A 124 17.38 1.99 -9.77
C TYR A 124 17.71 0.73 -10.58
N GLY A 125 17.13 -0.39 -10.20
CA GLY A 125 17.31 -1.69 -10.85
C GLY A 125 16.00 -2.44 -10.99
N ILE A 126 16.07 -3.77 -11.01
CA ILE A 126 14.92 -4.66 -11.08
C ILE A 126 15.06 -5.66 -9.92
N GLY A 127 14.17 -5.58 -8.95
CA GLY A 127 14.13 -6.50 -7.82
C GLY A 127 13.48 -7.83 -8.17
N SER A 128 13.51 -8.77 -7.22
CA SER A 128 13.06 -10.15 -7.44
C SER A 128 11.56 -10.32 -7.73
N GLU A 129 10.75 -9.36 -7.29
CA GLU A 129 9.29 -9.34 -7.49
C GLU A 129 8.87 -8.48 -8.70
N SER A 130 9.83 -7.97 -9.48
CA SER A 130 9.62 -7.14 -10.65
C SER A 130 10.11 -7.79 -11.92
N LEU A 131 9.32 -7.70 -13.00
CA LEU A 131 9.71 -8.06 -14.36
C LEU A 131 10.51 -6.96 -15.05
N ASP A 132 10.24 -5.71 -14.64
CA ASP A 132 10.82 -4.50 -15.21
C ASP A 132 10.59 -3.33 -14.27
N CYS A 133 11.46 -2.31 -14.31
CA CYS A 133 11.31 -1.05 -13.61
C CYS A 133 11.68 0.10 -14.55
N ALA A 134 10.88 1.16 -14.57
CA ALA A 134 11.14 2.29 -15.45
C ALA A 134 10.63 3.62 -14.87
N LEU A 135 11.30 4.71 -15.28
CA LEU A 135 10.89 6.08 -14.98
C LEU A 135 10.01 6.63 -16.12
N PHE A 136 8.77 6.98 -15.79
CA PHE A 136 7.76 7.46 -16.72
C PHE A 136 7.51 8.96 -16.57
N THR A 137 7.37 9.69 -17.69
CA THR A 137 6.72 10.99 -17.71
C THR A 137 5.19 10.80 -17.63
N GLU A 138 4.44 11.86 -17.46
CA GLU A 138 2.97 11.79 -17.42
C GLU A 138 2.37 11.19 -18.70
N GLU A 139 2.94 11.58 -19.85
CA GLU A 139 2.49 11.15 -21.18
C GLU A 139 2.77 9.67 -21.44
N ASP A 140 3.84 9.13 -20.83
CA ASP A 140 4.29 7.76 -21.06
C ASP A 140 3.67 6.75 -20.08
N ILE A 141 2.91 7.21 -19.06
CA ILE A 141 2.27 6.32 -18.10
C ILE A 141 1.35 5.31 -18.82
N PRO A 142 1.53 4.00 -18.60
CA PRO A 142 0.68 2.98 -19.18
C PRO A 142 -0.66 2.86 -18.42
N TRP A 143 -1.51 3.88 -18.54
CA TRP A 143 -2.74 4.06 -17.76
C TRP A 143 -3.71 2.87 -17.81
N ASP A 144 -3.74 2.15 -18.92
CA ASP A 144 -4.56 0.94 -19.15
C ASP A 144 -3.95 -0.33 -18.54
N LYS A 145 -2.68 -0.27 -18.14
CA LYS A 145 -1.91 -1.38 -17.58
C LYS A 145 -1.50 -1.16 -16.13
N LEU A 146 -2.13 -0.23 -15.42
CA LEU A 146 -1.91 -0.04 -14.00
C LEU A 146 -2.63 -1.12 -13.19
N ALA A 147 -1.91 -1.71 -12.23
CA ALA A 147 -2.38 -2.86 -11.45
C ALA A 147 -3.55 -2.53 -10.51
N PHE A 148 -3.53 -1.35 -9.88
CA PHE A 148 -4.43 -1.01 -8.80
C PHE A 148 -5.00 0.40 -8.93
N GLU A 149 -6.24 0.58 -8.47
CA GLU A 149 -6.89 1.89 -8.46
C GLU A 149 -6.16 2.90 -7.57
N ALA A 150 -5.59 2.46 -6.43
CA ALA A 150 -4.77 3.31 -5.57
C ALA A 150 -3.60 3.94 -6.33
N VAL A 151 -2.89 3.16 -7.16
CA VAL A 151 -1.79 3.64 -8.01
C VAL A 151 -2.28 4.70 -9.00
N ARG A 152 -3.40 4.42 -9.67
CA ARG A 152 -4.01 5.35 -10.64
C ARG A 152 -4.36 6.69 -10.00
N ARG A 153 -4.98 6.67 -8.82
CA ARG A 153 -5.35 7.88 -8.08
C ARG A 153 -4.13 8.65 -7.60
N THR A 154 -3.14 7.95 -7.01
CA THR A 154 -1.88 8.59 -6.58
C THR A 154 -1.18 9.32 -7.71
N LEU A 155 -1.06 8.68 -8.89
CA LEU A 155 -0.43 9.31 -10.07
C LEU A 155 -1.21 10.53 -10.55
N LYS A 156 -2.55 10.45 -10.62
CA LYS A 156 -3.38 11.60 -11.01
C LYS A 156 -3.24 12.78 -10.04
N SER A 157 -3.26 12.52 -8.74
CA SER A 157 -3.05 13.56 -7.73
C SER A 157 -1.67 14.20 -7.89
N TYR A 158 -0.61 13.38 -8.04
CA TYR A 158 0.75 13.88 -8.22
C TYR A 158 0.90 14.80 -9.43
N PHE A 159 0.39 14.40 -10.58
CA PHE A 159 0.50 15.21 -11.80
C PHE A 159 -0.34 16.50 -11.74
N ALA A 160 -1.39 16.53 -10.93
CA ALA A 160 -2.15 17.74 -10.65
C ALA A 160 -1.41 18.64 -9.66
N ASP A 161 -0.96 18.10 -8.50
CA ASP A 161 -0.36 18.88 -7.42
C ASP A 161 0.97 19.53 -7.82
N ARG A 162 1.81 18.83 -8.58
CA ARG A 162 3.10 19.37 -9.06
C ARG A 162 2.99 20.62 -9.92
N GLN A 163 1.77 20.97 -10.38
CA GLN A 163 1.52 22.20 -11.11
C GLN A 163 1.28 23.41 -10.18
N HIS A 164 1.02 23.14 -8.88
CA HIS A 164 0.61 24.14 -7.90
C HIS A 164 1.59 24.31 -6.74
N TYR A 165 2.48 23.35 -6.53
CA TYR A 165 3.40 23.32 -5.40
C TYR A 165 4.84 23.04 -5.88
N ASP A 166 5.80 23.76 -5.30
CA ASP A 166 7.22 23.68 -5.69
C ASP A 166 7.98 22.58 -4.93
N SER A 167 7.43 22.08 -3.81
CA SER A 167 8.10 21.14 -2.90
C SER A 167 7.10 20.15 -2.32
N TYR A 168 7.52 18.89 -2.11
CA TYR A 168 6.65 17.79 -1.66
C TYR A 168 6.11 17.95 -0.25
N ASP A 169 6.80 18.70 0.63
CA ASP A 169 6.31 19.04 1.98
C ASP A 169 5.10 19.99 1.96
N GLN A 170 4.83 20.65 0.82
CA GLN A 170 3.66 21.51 0.61
C GLN A 170 2.48 20.76 0.00
N PHE A 171 2.67 19.53 -0.49
CA PHE A 171 1.59 18.76 -1.11
C PHE A 171 0.53 18.40 -0.06
N PRO A 172 -0.76 18.47 -0.42
CA PRO A 172 -1.82 18.03 0.48
C PRO A 172 -1.77 16.50 0.68
N ILE A 173 -2.19 16.04 1.85
CA ILE A 173 -2.42 14.61 2.05
C ILE A 173 -3.78 14.25 1.46
N HIS A 174 -3.79 13.36 0.47
CA HIS A 174 -5.02 12.82 -0.11
C HIS A 174 -5.50 11.62 0.70
N GLN A 175 -6.71 11.72 1.28
CA GLN A 175 -7.34 10.61 1.98
C GLN A 175 -8.66 10.25 1.30
N GLU A 176 -8.77 8.99 0.85
CA GLU A 176 -9.92 8.51 0.10
C GLU A 176 -10.29 7.07 0.47
N ILE A 177 -11.57 6.72 0.23
CA ILE A 177 -12.05 5.35 0.30
C ILE A 177 -12.06 4.74 -1.11
N ILE A 178 -11.49 3.56 -1.26
CA ILE A 178 -11.57 2.76 -2.49
C ILE A 178 -12.43 1.54 -2.20
N GLY A 179 -13.59 1.41 -2.87
CA GLY A 179 -14.51 0.28 -2.68
C GLY A 179 -15.78 0.44 -3.53
N LYS A 180 -16.61 -0.61 -3.54
CA LYS A 180 -17.85 -0.62 -4.32
C LYS A 180 -18.93 0.30 -3.75
N ASP A 181 -18.93 0.51 -2.43
CA ASP A 181 -19.87 1.40 -1.73
C ASP A 181 -19.09 2.52 -1.03
N GLN A 182 -19.05 3.69 -1.65
CA GLN A 182 -18.45 4.91 -1.08
C GLN A 182 -19.30 5.54 0.05
N ALA A 183 -20.36 4.88 0.49
CA ALA A 183 -21.19 5.36 1.58
C ALA A 183 -20.46 5.17 2.92
N ILE A 184 -20.01 6.26 3.52
CA ILE A 184 -19.50 6.28 4.89
C ILE A 184 -20.60 5.73 5.80
N LYS A 185 -20.45 4.51 6.29
CA LYS A 185 -21.29 4.00 7.38
C LYS A 185 -20.93 4.78 8.63
N ARG A 186 -21.74 5.78 8.98
CA ARG A 186 -21.64 6.44 10.29
C ARG A 186 -22.10 5.43 11.34
N TYR A 187 -21.19 5.07 12.23
CA TYR A 187 -21.49 4.28 13.43
C TYR A 187 -22.14 5.16 14.48
#